data_8e074982bfa0460e673fc81a49391a0d
#
_entry.id   8e074982bfa0460e673fc81a49391a0d
#
_cell.length_a   1.000
_cell.length_b   1.000
_cell.length_c   1.000
_cell.angle_alpha   90.00
_cell.angle_beta   90.00
_cell.angle_gamma   90.00
#
_symmetry.space_group_name_H-M   'P 1'
#
loop_
_entity.id
_entity.type
_entity.pdbx_description
1 polymer ?
#
loop_
_entity_poly.entity_id
_entity_poly.type
_entity_poly.pdbx_seq_one_letter_code
_entity_poly.pdbx_strand_id
1 'polypeptide(L)'
;MRLGHFCGILLGQLILAGILLAQPTLRSAIQTIGATAPTISATPSLDDVEVRTEKKSVWVALGYSLIVPGLGNLYADDFRTGRYYLGADVALWMTYGGIRAYGHWVKQDAQTFAGQHAGASFDGKGDQFAVDLGNFTNVYHYNDAKLRNRQFDLLYDPNSNFAWQWSSDDDRLHYKDLRIRGDALIRNSQFVIGALVLNRIVAAISAARAVSAYNRSVQALGSWRLKADVKGGVLTTQNVELTLSREF
;
A
#
# COMPACT_ATOMS: atom_id res chain seq x y z
N MET A 1 -15.12 21.15 4.97
CA MET A 1 -14.41 20.90 3.71
C MET A 1 -12.91 21.17 3.80
N ARG A 2 -12.14 20.60 4.75
CA ARG A 2 -10.67 20.80 4.86
C ARG A 2 -9.88 19.70 5.59
N LEU A 3 -10.46 18.57 5.94
CA LEU A 3 -9.74 17.47 6.63
C LEU A 3 -9.23 16.34 5.70
N GLY A 4 -9.77 16.20 4.49
CA GLY A 4 -9.37 15.13 3.56
C GLY A 4 -8.04 15.34 2.86
N HIS A 5 -7.58 16.59 2.73
CA HIS A 5 -6.33 16.92 2.03
C HIS A 5 -5.07 16.73 2.89
N PHE A 6 -5.21 16.73 4.23
CA PHE A 6 -4.06 16.58 5.14
C PHE A 6 -3.56 15.14 5.28
N CYS A 7 -4.43 14.16 5.16
CA CYS A 7 -4.04 12.76 5.31
C CYS A 7 -3.25 12.22 4.11
N GLY A 8 -3.56 12.67 2.88
CA GLY A 8 -2.85 12.25 1.67
C GLY A 8 -1.43 12.82 1.56
N ILE A 9 -1.22 14.04 2.06
CA ILE A 9 0.09 14.72 2.03
C ILE A 9 1.04 14.11 3.08
N LEU A 10 0.54 13.70 4.25
CA LEU A 10 1.34 13.07 5.30
C LEU A 10 1.83 11.67 4.91
N LEU A 11 1.01 10.88 4.20
CA LEU A 11 1.43 9.57 3.69
C LEU A 11 2.49 9.68 2.58
N GLY A 12 2.36 10.68 1.70
CA GLY A 12 3.34 10.96 0.64
C GLY A 12 4.71 11.42 1.18
N GLN A 13 4.73 12.18 2.26
CA GLN A 13 5.97 12.67 2.89
C GLN A 13 6.70 11.58 3.68
N LEU A 14 5.99 10.62 4.27
CA LEU A 14 6.61 9.47 4.96
C LEU A 14 7.31 8.51 3.99
N ILE A 15 6.80 8.35 2.77
CA ILE A 15 7.44 7.52 1.74
C ILE A 15 8.68 8.21 1.17
N LEU A 16 8.67 9.55 1.00
CA LEU A 16 9.82 10.30 0.52
C LEU A 16 10.96 10.40 1.56
N ALA A 17 10.65 10.49 2.85
CA ALA A 17 11.63 10.55 3.92
C ALA A 17 12.39 9.22 4.10
N GLY A 18 11.75 8.07 3.83
CA GLY A 18 12.40 6.75 3.88
C GLY A 18 13.44 6.51 2.79
N ILE A 19 13.32 7.18 1.64
CA ILE A 19 14.26 7.04 0.52
C ILE A 19 15.52 7.90 0.72
N LEU A 20 15.43 9.01 1.46
CA LEU A 20 16.59 9.89 1.70
C LEU A 20 17.56 9.37 2.80
N LEU A 21 17.13 8.44 3.65
CA LEU A 21 17.97 7.90 4.74
C LEU A 21 18.78 6.65 4.34
N ALA A 22 18.63 6.15 3.11
CA ALA A 22 19.34 4.97 2.61
C ALA A 22 20.48 5.31 1.65
N GLN A 23 21.09 6.48 1.77
CA GLN A 23 22.34 6.78 1.04
C GLN A 23 23.52 6.39 1.92
N PRO A 24 24.20 5.25 1.68
CA PRO A 24 25.46 4.98 2.35
C PRO A 24 26.50 5.98 1.87
N THR A 25 27.15 6.57 2.82
CA THR A 25 28.23 7.54 2.74
C THR A 25 29.39 7.08 1.85
N LEU A 26 29.26 7.24 0.54
CA LEU A 26 30.38 7.08 -0.41
C LEU A 26 31.37 8.26 -0.35
N ARG A 27 31.05 9.32 0.41
CA ARG A 27 31.90 10.52 0.51
C ARG A 27 32.99 10.43 1.58
N SER A 28 32.89 9.54 2.57
CA SER A 28 33.91 9.39 3.61
C SER A 28 35.09 8.47 3.21
N ALA A 29 34.93 7.67 2.17
CA ALA A 29 35.99 6.76 1.70
C ALA A 29 37.07 7.45 0.83
N ILE A 30 36.81 8.64 0.29
CA ILE A 30 37.75 9.33 -0.63
C ILE A 30 38.62 10.35 0.10
N GLN A 31 38.30 10.80 1.31
CA GLN A 31 39.11 11.78 2.04
C GLN A 31 40.23 11.23 2.91
N THR A 32 40.36 9.91 3.02
CA THR A 32 41.45 9.28 3.83
C THR A 32 42.65 8.86 3.01
N ILE A 33 42.71 9.17 1.70
CA ILE A 33 43.84 8.77 0.81
C ILE A 33 44.93 9.88 0.67
N GLY A 34 44.79 10.95 1.41
CA GLY A 34 45.73 12.06 1.26
C GLY A 34 46.41 12.49 2.55
N ALA A 35 47.22 11.69 3.21
CA ALA A 35 48.40 12.09 3.99
C ALA A 35 49.00 10.90 4.73
N THR A 36 50.30 10.70 4.55
CA THR A 36 51.23 9.75 5.14
C THR A 36 51.41 8.48 4.34
N ALA A 37 52.52 8.46 3.61
CA ALA A 37 53.09 7.23 3.09
C ALA A 37 53.61 6.39 4.28
N PRO A 38 53.06 5.22 4.59
CA PRO A 38 53.69 4.27 5.47
C PRO A 38 54.62 3.41 4.61
N THR A 39 55.81 3.27 5.10
CA THR A 39 56.80 2.29 4.65
C THR A 39 56.13 0.92 4.49
N ILE A 40 56.03 0.46 3.24
CA ILE A 40 55.46 -0.86 2.92
C ILE A 40 56.49 -1.92 3.34
N SER A 41 56.31 -2.46 4.53
CA SER A 41 56.91 -3.70 4.98
C SER A 41 55.83 -4.60 5.56
N ALA A 42 54.93 -5.01 4.73
CA ALA A 42 54.08 -6.17 4.92
C ALA A 42 53.59 -6.58 3.54
N THR A 43 54.10 -7.68 3.02
CA THR A 43 53.42 -8.46 1.98
C THR A 43 51.98 -8.68 2.48
N PRO A 44 50.94 -8.17 1.83
CA PRO A 44 49.60 -8.59 2.19
C PRO A 44 49.53 -10.08 1.83
N SER A 45 49.47 -10.92 2.85
CA SER A 45 48.99 -12.28 2.67
C SER A 45 47.57 -12.14 2.11
N LEU A 46 47.35 -12.54 0.87
CA LEU A 46 46.02 -12.69 0.27
C LEU A 46 45.37 -13.94 0.88
N ASP A 47 45.49 -14.08 2.22
CA ASP A 47 44.87 -15.13 2.97
C ASP A 47 43.39 -14.86 2.98
N ASP A 48 42.69 -15.70 2.25
CA ASP A 48 41.22 -15.91 2.31
C ASP A 48 40.35 -14.65 2.13
N VAL A 49 40.15 -14.23 0.89
CA VAL A 49 39.00 -13.43 0.55
C VAL A 49 37.75 -14.34 0.66
N GLU A 50 37.32 -14.61 1.89
CA GLU A 50 36.05 -15.27 2.15
C GLU A 50 34.91 -14.27 1.81
N VAL A 51 34.27 -14.44 0.68
CA VAL A 51 33.04 -13.72 0.33
C VAL A 51 31.92 -14.23 1.25
N ARG A 52 31.88 -13.69 2.46
CA ARG A 52 30.83 -14.01 3.47
C ARG A 52 29.55 -13.34 3.08
N THR A 53 28.75 -14.01 2.27
CA THR A 53 27.36 -13.62 2.02
C THR A 53 26.49 -14.23 3.13
N GLU A 54 25.90 -13.35 3.97
CA GLU A 54 25.04 -13.80 5.06
C GLU A 54 23.68 -14.27 4.53
N LYS A 55 23.14 -15.35 5.14
CA LYS A 55 21.78 -15.82 4.85
C LYS A 55 20.76 -14.81 5.32
N LYS A 56 19.74 -14.60 4.51
CA LYS A 56 18.60 -13.71 4.82
C LYS A 56 17.48 -14.49 5.51
N SER A 57 16.76 -13.81 6.43
CA SER A 57 15.64 -14.41 7.16
C SER A 57 14.35 -14.39 6.33
N VAL A 58 13.72 -15.55 6.16
CA VAL A 58 12.42 -15.70 5.49
C VAL A 58 11.32 -14.94 6.25
N TRP A 59 11.34 -14.98 7.60
CA TRP A 59 10.34 -14.31 8.42
C TRP A 59 10.37 -12.79 8.31
N VAL A 60 11.57 -12.22 8.19
CA VAL A 60 11.75 -10.78 7.95
C VAL A 60 11.18 -10.37 6.59
N ALA A 61 11.43 -11.16 5.55
CA ALA A 61 10.89 -10.91 4.21
C ALA A 61 9.35 -10.99 4.18
N LEU A 62 8.77 -11.98 4.88
CA LEU A 62 7.33 -12.10 5.03
C LEU A 62 6.74 -10.86 5.71
N GLY A 63 7.32 -10.45 6.85
CA GLY A 63 6.88 -9.25 7.60
C GLY A 63 6.92 -7.98 6.74
N TYR A 64 8.01 -7.76 6.02
CA TYR A 64 8.15 -6.60 5.12
C TYR A 64 7.09 -6.60 4.01
N SER A 65 6.79 -7.76 3.40
CA SER A 65 5.79 -7.85 2.32
C SER A 65 4.36 -7.73 2.82
N LEU A 66 4.07 -8.07 4.09
CA LEU A 66 2.75 -7.85 4.69
C LEU A 66 2.49 -6.37 4.98
N ILE A 67 3.53 -5.59 5.33
CA ILE A 67 3.42 -4.16 5.56
C ILE A 67 3.34 -3.41 4.22
N VAL A 68 4.32 -3.64 3.34
CA VAL A 68 4.38 -3.05 2.00
C VAL A 68 4.70 -4.15 0.98
N PRO A 69 3.76 -4.49 0.09
CA PRO A 69 3.97 -5.54 -0.90
C PRO A 69 5.19 -5.25 -1.78
N GLY A 70 6.08 -6.26 -1.88
CA GLY A 70 7.31 -6.15 -2.66
C GLY A 70 8.56 -5.76 -1.86
N LEU A 71 8.45 -5.22 -0.63
CA LEU A 71 9.64 -4.93 0.19
C LEU A 71 10.40 -6.19 0.60
N GLY A 72 9.71 -7.30 0.84
CA GLY A 72 10.36 -8.57 1.14
C GLY A 72 11.13 -9.12 -0.06
N ASN A 73 10.66 -8.88 -1.29
CA ASN A 73 11.39 -9.20 -2.51
C ASN A 73 12.64 -8.29 -2.66
N LEU A 74 12.50 -6.99 -2.34
CA LEU A 74 13.65 -6.06 -2.31
C LEU A 74 14.68 -6.53 -1.29
N TYR A 75 14.26 -6.94 -0.09
CA TYR A 75 15.16 -7.52 0.91
C TYR A 75 15.86 -8.78 0.40
N ALA A 76 15.26 -9.56 -0.49
CA ALA A 76 15.82 -10.75 -1.12
C ALA A 76 16.69 -10.45 -2.36
N ASP A 77 16.96 -9.16 -2.68
CA ASP A 77 17.61 -8.68 -3.90
C ASP A 77 16.86 -9.02 -5.20
N ASP A 78 15.55 -9.33 -5.11
CA ASP A 78 14.64 -9.56 -6.25
C ASP A 78 13.64 -8.43 -6.41
N PHE A 79 14.08 -7.19 -6.53
CA PHE A 79 13.19 -6.04 -6.76
C PHE A 79 12.48 -6.11 -8.10
N ARG A 80 13.02 -6.85 -9.06
CA ARG A 80 12.38 -7.04 -10.36
C ARG A 80 10.97 -7.64 -10.22
N THR A 81 10.80 -8.61 -9.33
CA THR A 81 9.49 -9.19 -9.00
C THR A 81 8.71 -8.30 -8.02
N GLY A 82 9.39 -7.74 -7.01
CA GLY A 82 8.78 -6.90 -5.96
C GLY A 82 8.03 -5.68 -6.49
N ARG A 83 8.55 -5.03 -7.54
CA ARG A 83 7.94 -3.82 -8.14
C ARG A 83 6.52 -4.04 -8.67
N TYR A 84 6.18 -5.25 -9.12
CA TYR A 84 4.84 -5.56 -9.61
C TYR A 84 3.81 -5.60 -8.48
N TYR A 85 4.16 -6.17 -7.33
CA TYR A 85 3.30 -6.18 -6.15
C TYR A 85 3.10 -4.79 -5.58
N LEU A 86 4.17 -3.97 -5.54
CA LEU A 86 4.08 -2.57 -5.13
C LEU A 86 3.19 -1.76 -6.09
N GLY A 87 3.39 -1.92 -7.41
CA GLY A 87 2.56 -1.25 -8.41
C GLY A 87 1.09 -1.64 -8.32
N ALA A 88 0.80 -2.93 -8.11
CA ALA A 88 -0.56 -3.44 -7.90
C ALA A 88 -1.19 -2.85 -6.64
N ASP A 89 -0.44 -2.75 -5.51
CA ASP A 89 -0.94 -2.15 -4.27
C ASP A 89 -1.34 -0.68 -4.47
N VAL A 90 -0.48 0.10 -5.13
CA VAL A 90 -0.75 1.51 -5.45
C VAL A 90 -2.00 1.63 -6.34
N ALA A 91 -2.11 0.81 -7.39
CA ALA A 91 -3.26 0.83 -8.30
C ALA A 91 -4.57 0.46 -7.56
N LEU A 92 -4.53 -0.53 -6.67
CA LEU A 92 -5.68 -0.92 -5.86
C LEU A 92 -6.10 0.19 -4.89
N TRP A 93 -5.15 0.90 -4.24
CA TRP A 93 -5.47 2.06 -3.40
C TRP A 93 -6.09 3.20 -4.18
N MET A 94 -5.59 3.50 -5.38
CA MET A 94 -6.19 4.51 -6.27
C MET A 94 -7.60 4.10 -6.69
N THR A 95 -7.81 2.83 -7.03
CA THR A 95 -9.13 2.29 -7.39
C THR A 95 -10.11 2.41 -6.22
N TYR A 96 -9.69 2.03 -5.01
CA TYR A 96 -10.51 2.16 -3.81
C TYR A 96 -10.92 3.62 -3.55
N GLY A 97 -9.95 4.54 -3.56
CA GLY A 97 -10.19 5.97 -3.36
C GLY A 97 -11.09 6.56 -4.45
N GLY A 98 -10.84 6.20 -5.71
CA GLY A 98 -11.63 6.66 -6.86
C GLY A 98 -13.09 6.21 -6.79
N ILE A 99 -13.34 4.93 -6.51
CA ILE A 99 -14.72 4.40 -6.37
C ILE A 99 -15.44 5.09 -5.21
N ARG A 100 -14.79 5.27 -4.07
CA ARG A 100 -15.40 5.97 -2.92
C ARG A 100 -15.68 7.43 -3.21
N ALA A 101 -14.74 8.14 -3.81
CA ALA A 101 -14.92 9.54 -4.18
C ALA A 101 -16.09 9.71 -5.16
N TYR A 102 -16.15 8.86 -6.18
CA TYR A 102 -17.26 8.87 -7.13
C TYR A 102 -18.59 8.51 -6.48
N GLY A 103 -18.63 7.51 -5.59
CA GLY A 103 -19.85 7.14 -4.85
C GLY A 103 -20.36 8.29 -3.96
N HIS A 104 -19.46 9.01 -3.27
CA HIS A 104 -19.83 10.20 -2.50
C HIS A 104 -20.34 11.33 -3.39
N TRP A 105 -19.73 11.54 -4.55
CA TRP A 105 -20.17 12.53 -5.51
C TRP A 105 -21.61 12.23 -6.00
N VAL A 106 -21.89 10.98 -6.37
CA VAL A 106 -23.25 10.56 -6.77
C VAL A 106 -24.26 10.76 -5.63
N LYS A 107 -23.88 10.50 -4.36
CA LYS A 107 -24.75 10.79 -3.21
C LYS A 107 -25.01 12.30 -3.04
N GLN A 108 -23.99 13.14 -3.25
CA GLN A 108 -24.17 14.61 -3.19
C GLN A 108 -25.07 15.11 -4.32
N ASP A 109 -24.92 14.53 -5.52
CA ASP A 109 -25.78 14.84 -6.66
C ASP A 109 -27.25 14.49 -6.36
N ALA A 110 -27.50 13.30 -5.78
CA ALA A 110 -28.82 12.91 -5.31
C ALA A 110 -29.38 13.90 -4.27
N GLN A 111 -28.57 14.33 -3.30
CA GLN A 111 -29.01 15.31 -2.27
C GLN A 111 -29.35 16.66 -2.89
N THR A 112 -28.55 17.13 -3.83
CA THR A 112 -28.81 18.38 -4.57
C THR A 112 -30.11 18.28 -5.37
N PHE A 113 -30.30 17.16 -6.06
CA PHE A 113 -31.54 16.89 -6.81
C PHE A 113 -32.77 16.89 -5.90
N ALA A 114 -32.70 16.24 -4.74
CA ALA A 114 -33.79 16.24 -3.77
C ALA A 114 -34.09 17.62 -3.18
N GLY A 115 -33.04 18.44 -2.97
CA GLY A 115 -33.22 19.84 -2.57
C GLY A 115 -34.02 20.64 -3.59
N GLN A 116 -33.78 20.44 -4.88
CA GLN A 116 -34.42 21.15 -5.97
C GLN A 116 -35.85 20.66 -6.26
N HIS A 117 -36.09 19.34 -6.19
CA HIS A 117 -37.35 18.71 -6.62
C HIS A 117 -38.27 18.29 -5.48
N ALA A 118 -37.81 18.27 -4.23
CA ALA A 118 -38.58 17.93 -3.06
C ALA A 118 -38.51 18.98 -1.93
N GLY A 119 -37.68 20.01 -2.07
CA GLY A 119 -37.44 20.99 -1.00
C GLY A 119 -36.74 20.38 0.22
N ALA A 120 -36.06 19.23 0.08
CA ALA A 120 -35.48 18.51 1.18
C ALA A 120 -34.11 19.13 1.58
N SER A 121 -33.88 19.27 2.91
CA SER A 121 -32.55 19.61 3.46
C SER A 121 -31.93 18.37 4.09
N PHE A 122 -30.62 18.22 3.99
CA PHE A 122 -29.87 17.10 4.59
C PHE A 122 -29.02 17.52 5.80
N ASP A 123 -29.07 18.80 6.19
CA ASP A 123 -28.26 19.33 7.28
C ASP A 123 -28.64 18.69 8.63
N GLY A 124 -27.66 18.06 9.28
CA GLY A 124 -27.85 17.41 10.57
C GLY A 124 -28.64 16.11 10.53
N LYS A 125 -28.90 15.53 9.33
CA LYS A 125 -29.68 14.31 9.16
C LYS A 125 -28.83 13.11 8.78
N GLY A 126 -29.24 11.94 9.30
CA GLY A 126 -28.57 10.68 9.00
C GLY A 126 -29.02 10.02 7.69
N ASP A 127 -28.37 8.92 7.34
CA ASP A 127 -28.67 8.15 6.11
C ASP A 127 -30.13 7.62 6.08
N GLN A 128 -30.76 7.40 7.24
CA GLN A 128 -32.16 6.93 7.31
C GLN A 128 -33.14 7.93 6.68
N PHE A 129 -32.93 9.24 6.91
CA PHE A 129 -33.75 10.28 6.27
C PHE A 129 -33.64 10.20 4.74
N ALA A 130 -32.44 9.98 4.21
CA ALA A 130 -32.26 9.81 2.76
C ALA A 130 -32.98 8.58 2.21
N VAL A 131 -33.10 7.51 2.99
CA VAL A 131 -33.87 6.30 2.65
C VAL A 131 -35.37 6.61 2.63
N ASP A 132 -35.88 7.29 3.66
CA ASP A 132 -37.31 7.61 3.83
C ASP A 132 -37.76 8.57 2.74
N LEU A 133 -36.95 9.58 2.42
CA LEU A 133 -37.18 10.52 1.33
C LEU A 133 -37.41 9.84 -0.03
N GLY A 134 -36.62 8.80 -0.33
CA GLY A 134 -36.74 8.01 -1.58
C GLY A 134 -37.91 7.03 -1.59
N ASN A 135 -38.46 6.68 -0.43
CA ASN A 135 -39.57 5.72 -0.32
C ASN A 135 -40.95 6.33 -0.19
N PHE A 136 -41.03 7.60 0.21
CA PHE A 136 -42.30 8.28 0.44
C PHE A 136 -42.40 9.57 -0.37
N THR A 137 -43.59 9.87 -0.89
CA THR A 137 -43.84 11.05 -1.73
C THR A 137 -43.73 12.36 -0.95
N ASN A 138 -44.05 12.35 0.34
CA ASN A 138 -43.94 13.50 1.24
C ASN A 138 -43.89 13.05 2.70
N VAL A 139 -43.60 13.99 3.60
CA VAL A 139 -43.53 13.76 5.05
C VAL A 139 -44.83 13.27 5.66
N TYR A 140 -45.98 13.70 5.15
CA TYR A 140 -47.28 13.26 5.65
C TYR A 140 -47.53 11.79 5.32
N HIS A 141 -47.24 11.36 4.11
CA HIS A 141 -47.35 9.96 3.70
C HIS A 141 -46.42 9.05 4.53
N TYR A 142 -45.18 9.51 4.83
CA TYR A 142 -44.30 8.81 5.74
C TYR A 142 -44.91 8.69 7.15
N ASN A 143 -45.30 9.81 7.74
CA ASN A 143 -45.89 9.83 9.10
C ASN A 143 -47.13 8.94 9.21
N ASP A 144 -48.00 8.96 8.19
CA ASP A 144 -49.19 8.14 8.13
C ASP A 144 -48.86 6.63 8.13
N ALA A 145 -47.81 6.23 7.40
CA ALA A 145 -47.31 4.85 7.41
C ALA A 145 -46.73 4.46 8.78
N LYS A 146 -46.01 5.38 9.47
CA LYS A 146 -45.46 5.13 10.81
C LYS A 146 -46.56 5.05 11.87
N LEU A 147 -47.56 5.91 11.80
CA LEU A 147 -48.73 5.89 12.70
C LEU A 147 -49.51 4.58 12.60
N ARG A 148 -49.77 4.09 11.38
CA ARG A 148 -50.39 2.78 11.15
C ARG A 148 -49.63 1.63 11.78
N ASN A 149 -48.28 1.72 11.83
CA ASN A 149 -47.42 0.72 12.44
C ASN A 149 -47.15 1.00 13.93
N ARG A 150 -47.81 1.99 14.55
CA ARG A 150 -47.61 2.41 15.96
C ARG A 150 -46.17 2.82 16.30
N GLN A 151 -45.42 3.34 15.33
CA GLN A 151 -44.04 3.81 15.48
C GLN A 151 -44.02 5.34 15.72
N PHE A 152 -44.53 5.79 16.87
CA PHE A 152 -44.75 7.21 17.19
C PHE A 152 -43.42 7.97 17.38
N ASP A 153 -42.36 7.31 17.81
CA ASP A 153 -41.02 7.84 18.05
C ASP A 153 -40.24 8.10 16.76
N LEU A 154 -40.73 7.61 15.61
CA LEU A 154 -40.09 7.80 14.30
C LEU A 154 -40.76 8.88 13.44
N LEU A 155 -41.73 9.62 13.99
CA LEU A 155 -42.43 10.66 13.25
C LEU A 155 -41.52 11.86 13.00
N TYR A 156 -41.59 12.41 11.80
CA TYR A 156 -40.98 13.69 11.48
C TYR A 156 -41.95 14.83 11.68
N ASP A 157 -41.47 15.96 12.23
CA ASP A 157 -42.29 17.18 12.34
C ASP A 157 -42.42 17.84 10.95
N PRO A 158 -43.63 17.95 10.38
CA PRO A 158 -43.86 18.57 9.07
C PRO A 158 -43.53 20.06 9.00
N ASN A 159 -43.45 20.75 10.17
CA ASN A 159 -43.13 22.17 10.25
C ASN A 159 -41.62 22.44 10.49
N SER A 160 -40.81 21.39 10.53
CA SER A 160 -39.37 21.47 10.73
C SER A 160 -38.61 21.33 9.41
N ASN A 161 -37.29 21.33 9.49
CA ASN A 161 -36.43 21.06 8.33
C ASN A 161 -36.54 19.59 7.81
N PHE A 162 -37.31 18.71 8.50
CA PHE A 162 -37.61 17.36 8.04
C PHE A 162 -38.76 17.29 7.02
N ALA A 163 -39.41 18.42 6.70
CA ALA A 163 -40.44 18.48 5.65
C ALA A 163 -39.83 18.20 4.27
N TRP A 164 -40.58 17.48 3.44
CA TRP A 164 -40.32 17.33 2.00
C TRP A 164 -41.61 17.02 1.27
N GLN A 165 -41.64 17.36 0.00
CA GLN A 165 -42.69 16.99 -0.93
C GLN A 165 -42.17 16.89 -2.34
N TRP A 166 -42.18 15.72 -2.93
CA TRP A 166 -41.74 15.50 -4.30
C TRP A 166 -42.70 16.17 -5.30
N SER A 167 -42.10 16.81 -6.32
CA SER A 167 -42.83 17.42 -7.43
C SER A 167 -43.54 16.38 -8.30
N SER A 168 -42.89 15.21 -8.47
CA SER A 168 -43.42 14.06 -9.19
C SER A 168 -42.93 12.74 -8.60
N ASP A 169 -43.61 11.64 -8.93
CA ASP A 169 -43.14 10.30 -8.55
C ASP A 169 -41.87 9.89 -9.35
N ASP A 170 -41.74 10.38 -10.58
CA ASP A 170 -40.56 10.16 -11.42
C ASP A 170 -39.30 10.79 -10.80
N ASP A 171 -39.41 12.01 -10.26
CA ASP A 171 -38.30 12.67 -9.54
C ASP A 171 -37.90 11.87 -8.31
N ARG A 172 -38.86 11.37 -7.54
CA ARG A 172 -38.61 10.51 -6.38
C ARG A 172 -37.86 9.24 -6.77
N LEU A 173 -38.28 8.57 -7.84
CA LEU A 173 -37.65 7.36 -8.34
C LEU A 173 -36.25 7.64 -8.88
N HIS A 174 -36.07 8.76 -9.57
CA HIS A 174 -34.74 9.18 -10.04
C HIS A 174 -33.76 9.43 -8.88
N TYR A 175 -34.19 10.18 -7.87
CA TYR A 175 -33.45 10.36 -6.62
C TYR A 175 -33.08 9.02 -5.97
N LYS A 176 -34.06 8.13 -5.83
CA LYS A 176 -33.86 6.81 -5.23
C LYS A 176 -32.81 6.00 -5.97
N ASP A 177 -32.81 6.05 -7.31
CA ASP A 177 -31.82 5.36 -8.13
C ASP A 177 -30.40 5.94 -7.93
N LEU A 178 -30.24 7.26 -7.98
CA LEU A 178 -28.99 7.94 -7.70
C LEU A 178 -28.44 7.56 -6.31
N ARG A 179 -29.28 7.61 -5.27
CA ARG A 179 -28.90 7.24 -3.91
C ARG A 179 -28.42 5.79 -3.83
N ILE A 180 -29.20 4.85 -4.40
CA ILE A 180 -28.87 3.42 -4.39
C ILE A 180 -27.55 3.16 -5.14
N ARG A 181 -27.32 3.83 -6.28
CA ARG A 181 -26.06 3.74 -7.02
C ARG A 181 -24.88 4.23 -6.20
N GLY A 182 -24.99 5.39 -5.54
CA GLY A 182 -23.95 5.92 -4.67
C GLY A 182 -23.61 4.98 -3.52
N ASP A 183 -24.64 4.45 -2.83
CA ASP A 183 -24.48 3.48 -1.75
C ASP A 183 -23.86 2.16 -2.25
N ALA A 184 -24.26 1.68 -3.43
CA ALA A 184 -23.70 0.48 -4.04
C ALA A 184 -22.20 0.64 -4.39
N LEU A 185 -21.80 1.77 -4.95
CA LEU A 185 -20.41 2.09 -5.23
C LEU A 185 -19.56 2.07 -3.96
N ILE A 186 -20.02 2.73 -2.89
CA ILE A 186 -19.30 2.77 -1.61
C ILE A 186 -19.22 1.36 -0.99
N ARG A 187 -20.27 0.56 -1.01
CA ARG A 187 -20.22 -0.84 -0.54
C ARG A 187 -19.30 -1.70 -1.38
N ASN A 188 -19.39 -1.59 -2.69
CA ASN A 188 -18.60 -2.41 -3.61
C ASN A 188 -17.10 -2.10 -3.51
N SER A 189 -16.72 -0.89 -3.06
CA SER A 189 -15.30 -0.56 -2.80
C SER A 189 -14.64 -1.50 -1.78
N GLN A 190 -15.43 -2.16 -0.91
CA GLN A 190 -14.91 -3.13 0.06
C GLN A 190 -14.26 -4.35 -0.61
N PHE A 191 -14.69 -4.73 -1.82
CA PHE A 191 -14.04 -5.82 -2.58
C PHE A 191 -12.60 -5.47 -2.94
N VAL A 192 -12.28 -4.18 -3.14
CA VAL A 192 -10.90 -3.74 -3.40
C VAL A 192 -10.02 -3.95 -2.17
N ILE A 193 -10.56 -3.78 -0.95
CA ILE A 193 -9.84 -4.12 0.29
C ILE A 193 -9.50 -5.61 0.35
N GLY A 194 -10.43 -6.48 -0.06
CA GLY A 194 -10.15 -7.91 -0.21
C GLY A 194 -8.99 -8.18 -1.18
N ALA A 195 -8.96 -7.50 -2.33
CA ALA A 195 -7.88 -7.61 -3.30
C ALA A 195 -6.53 -7.10 -2.75
N LEU A 196 -6.53 -6.00 -1.95
CA LEU A 196 -5.33 -5.50 -1.26
C LEU A 196 -4.75 -6.55 -0.29
N VAL A 197 -5.61 -7.20 0.49
CA VAL A 197 -5.18 -8.29 1.40
C VAL A 197 -4.58 -9.45 0.62
N LEU A 198 -5.23 -9.89 -0.46
CA LEU A 198 -4.71 -10.95 -1.32
C LEU A 198 -3.36 -10.58 -1.95
N ASN A 199 -3.20 -9.35 -2.45
CA ASN A 199 -1.93 -8.88 -2.99
C ASN A 199 -0.80 -8.97 -1.96
N ARG A 200 -1.05 -8.62 -0.69
CA ARG A 200 -0.08 -8.72 0.42
C ARG A 200 0.31 -10.17 0.73
N ILE A 201 -0.67 -11.07 0.75
CA ILE A 201 -0.41 -12.50 0.98
C ILE A 201 0.44 -13.07 -0.15
N VAL A 202 0.09 -12.79 -1.41
CA VAL A 202 0.84 -13.30 -2.57
C VAL A 202 2.25 -12.70 -2.60
N ALA A 203 2.40 -11.40 -2.30
CA ALA A 203 3.71 -10.74 -2.21
C ALA A 203 4.59 -11.37 -1.09
N ALA A 204 4.00 -11.69 0.07
CA ALA A 204 4.71 -12.35 1.16
C ALA A 204 5.21 -13.76 0.76
N ILE A 205 4.37 -14.56 0.11
CA ILE A 205 4.76 -15.88 -0.40
C ILE A 205 5.88 -15.74 -1.45
N SER A 206 5.78 -14.76 -2.34
CA SER A 206 6.82 -14.45 -3.33
C SER A 206 8.15 -14.09 -2.66
N ALA A 207 8.12 -13.22 -1.66
CA ALA A 207 9.30 -12.82 -0.89
C ALA A 207 9.97 -14.01 -0.16
N ALA A 208 9.18 -14.90 0.43
CA ALA A 208 9.69 -16.11 1.07
C ALA A 208 10.43 -17.03 0.07
N ARG A 209 9.88 -17.16 -1.14
CA ARG A 209 10.54 -17.92 -2.23
C ARG A 209 11.82 -17.24 -2.70
N ALA A 210 11.81 -15.93 -2.84
CA ALA A 210 12.97 -15.14 -3.26
C ALA A 210 14.12 -15.28 -2.24
N VAL A 211 13.85 -15.14 -0.92
CA VAL A 211 14.86 -15.36 0.13
C VAL A 211 15.38 -16.80 0.12
N SER A 212 14.49 -17.79 -0.07
CA SER A 212 14.92 -19.19 -0.15
C SER A 212 15.84 -19.45 -1.37
N ALA A 213 15.57 -18.80 -2.49
CA ALA A 213 16.44 -18.87 -3.68
C ALA A 213 17.78 -18.17 -3.43
N TYR A 214 17.76 -16.98 -2.84
CA TYR A 214 18.97 -16.24 -2.44
C TYR A 214 19.84 -17.08 -1.50
N ASN A 215 19.26 -17.64 -0.44
CA ASN A 215 20.01 -18.46 0.52
C ASN A 215 20.63 -19.73 -0.10
N ARG A 216 19.96 -20.33 -1.10
CA ARG A 216 20.54 -21.45 -1.85
C ARG A 216 21.75 -21.02 -2.69
N SER A 217 21.69 -19.83 -3.34
CA SER A 217 22.82 -19.30 -4.11
C SER A 217 24.03 -19.00 -3.20
N VAL A 218 23.77 -18.42 -2.02
CA VAL A 218 24.80 -18.17 -1.00
C VAL A 218 25.48 -19.47 -0.55
N GLN A 219 24.69 -20.54 -0.31
CA GLN A 219 25.25 -21.84 0.05
C GLN A 219 26.09 -22.45 -1.08
N ALA A 220 25.64 -22.32 -2.32
CA ALA A 220 26.38 -22.84 -3.48
C ALA A 220 27.70 -22.10 -3.68
N LEU A 221 27.75 -20.78 -3.43
CA LEU A 221 28.97 -19.98 -3.50
C LEU A 221 29.92 -20.28 -2.33
N GLY A 222 29.38 -20.45 -1.11
CA GLY A 222 30.19 -20.74 0.09
C GLY A 222 30.85 -22.14 0.06
N SER A 223 30.44 -23.04 -0.86
CA SER A 223 31.14 -24.33 -1.06
C SER A 223 32.40 -24.22 -1.93
N TRP A 224 32.67 -23.06 -2.52
CA TRP A 224 33.87 -22.83 -3.33
C TRP A 224 34.89 -22.01 -2.55
N ARG A 225 36.13 -22.52 -2.46
CA ARG A 225 37.28 -21.79 -1.89
C ARG A 225 38.31 -21.51 -2.97
N LEU A 226 38.64 -20.23 -3.15
CA LEU A 226 39.75 -19.80 -3.99
C LEU A 226 40.94 -19.52 -3.10
N LYS A 227 42.03 -20.30 -3.24
CA LYS A 227 43.33 -20.04 -2.61
C LYS A 227 44.29 -19.51 -3.67
N ALA A 228 44.90 -18.38 -3.36
CA ALA A 228 46.01 -17.86 -4.15
C ALA A 228 47.32 -18.05 -3.33
N ASP A 229 48.18 -18.88 -3.80
CA ASP A 229 49.48 -19.10 -3.16
C ASP A 229 50.60 -18.51 -4.05
N VAL A 230 51.38 -17.60 -3.49
CA VAL A 230 52.49 -16.93 -4.19
C VAL A 230 53.79 -17.53 -3.69
N LYS A 231 54.40 -18.42 -4.49
CA LYS A 231 55.69 -19.01 -4.19
C LYS A 231 56.79 -18.26 -4.93
N GLY A 232 57.62 -17.55 -4.18
CA GLY A 232 58.84 -16.90 -4.76
C GLY A 232 59.52 -15.96 -3.78
N GLY A 233 60.83 -15.86 -3.86
CA GLY A 233 61.63 -14.89 -3.10
C GLY A 233 61.78 -13.57 -3.87
N VAL A 234 62.27 -12.51 -3.19
CA VAL A 234 62.32 -11.12 -3.65
C VAL A 234 63.05 -10.90 -4.99
N LEU A 235 63.74 -11.92 -5.53
CA LEU A 235 64.51 -11.82 -6.76
C LEU A 235 64.36 -12.97 -7.78
N THR A 236 63.26 -13.79 -7.62
CA THR A 236 63.00 -14.90 -8.54
C THR A 236 61.56 -14.83 -9.06
N THR A 237 61.42 -15.36 -10.28
CA THR A 237 60.07 -15.40 -10.97
C THR A 237 59.01 -15.94 -10.04
N GLN A 238 58.03 -15.11 -9.75
CA GLN A 238 56.92 -15.46 -8.86
C GLN A 238 55.96 -16.36 -9.62
N ASN A 239 55.77 -17.56 -9.13
CA ASN A 239 54.69 -18.43 -9.59
C ASN A 239 53.46 -18.16 -8.69
N VAL A 240 52.36 -17.73 -9.30
CA VAL A 240 51.06 -17.61 -8.63
C VAL A 240 50.30 -18.89 -8.91
N GLU A 241 50.03 -19.67 -7.87
CA GLU A 241 49.19 -20.86 -7.93
C GLU A 241 47.79 -20.51 -7.44
N LEU A 242 46.79 -20.62 -8.34
CA LEU A 242 45.39 -20.43 -8.01
C LEU A 242 44.73 -21.80 -7.88
N THR A 243 44.32 -22.15 -6.67
CA THR A 243 43.61 -23.40 -6.39
C THR A 243 42.15 -23.12 -6.11
N LEU A 244 41.26 -23.62 -6.97
CA LEU A 244 39.83 -23.60 -6.76
C LEU A 244 39.38 -24.96 -6.20
N SER A 245 38.91 -24.99 -4.96
CA SER A 245 38.43 -26.21 -4.32
C SER A 245 36.93 -26.09 -4.00
N ARG A 246 36.20 -27.20 -4.10
CA ARG A 246 34.78 -27.31 -3.73
C ARG A 246 34.63 -28.38 -2.65
N GLU A 247 34.02 -28.01 -1.53
CA GLU A 247 33.56 -28.99 -0.54
C GLU A 247 32.20 -29.56 -0.98
N PHE A 248 32.10 -30.90 -0.97
CA PHE A 248 30.86 -31.64 -1.31
C PHE A 248 30.16 -32.10 -0.04
#